data_a59a3654625a3a98e937e45290628a49
#
_entry.id   a59a3654625a3a98e937e45290628a49
#
_cell.length_a   1.000
_cell.length_b   1.000
_cell.length_c   1.000
_cell.angle_alpha   90.00
_cell.angle_beta   90.00
_cell.angle_gamma   90.00
#
_symmetry.space_group_name_H-M   'P 1'
#
loop_
_entity.id
_entity.type
_entity.pdbx_description
1 polymer ?
#
loop_
_entity_poly.entity_id
_entity_poly.type
_entity_poly.pdbx_seq_one_letter_code
_entity_poly.pdbx_strand_id
1 'polypeptide(L)' 'MQLDLSEEERQELVEMIRNDHANINPEFHHTKEPAYREQLKKRQVLLEGLLRRLGGSVRSST' A
#
# COMPACT_ATOMS: atom_id res chain seq x y z
N MET A 1 -6.21 5.64 -17.04
CA MET A 1 -7.15 6.22 -16.06
C MET A 1 -6.50 7.38 -15.34
N GLN A 2 -7.21 8.50 -15.33
CA GLN A 2 -6.71 9.70 -14.67
C GLN A 2 -7.53 9.98 -13.43
N LEU A 3 -6.84 10.37 -12.37
CA LEU A 3 -7.49 10.78 -11.13
C LEU A 3 -7.28 12.27 -10.93
N ASP A 4 -8.39 12.98 -10.84
CA ASP A 4 -8.35 14.42 -10.56
C ASP A 4 -8.51 14.60 -9.08
N LEU A 5 -7.39 14.78 -8.40
CA LEU A 5 -7.38 14.92 -6.96
C LEU A 5 -6.73 16.23 -6.56
N SER A 6 -7.29 16.86 -5.53
CA SER A 6 -6.60 17.97 -4.90
C SER A 6 -5.38 17.45 -4.16
N GLU A 7 -4.49 18.36 -3.78
CA GLU A 7 -3.30 17.97 -3.04
C GLU A 7 -3.66 17.33 -1.71
N GLU A 8 -4.69 17.87 -1.05
CA GLU A 8 -5.15 17.30 0.21
C GLU A 8 -5.69 15.89 0.03
N GLU A 9 -6.48 15.70 -1.03
CA GLU A 9 -7.04 14.38 -1.31
C GLU A 9 -5.93 13.39 -1.63
N ARG A 10 -4.96 13.81 -2.40
CA ARG A 10 -3.84 12.96 -2.75
C ARG A 10 -3.08 12.53 -1.50
N GLN A 11 -2.79 13.47 -0.62
CA GLN A 11 -2.06 13.16 0.62
C GLN A 11 -2.85 12.22 1.51
N GLU A 12 -4.15 12.42 1.59
CA GLU A 12 -5.00 11.56 2.39
C GLU A 12 -4.94 10.12 1.87
N LEU A 13 -5.03 9.96 0.55
CA LEU A 13 -4.95 8.62 -0.04
C LEU A 13 -3.59 7.98 0.19
N VAL A 14 -2.52 8.76 0.07
CA VAL A 14 -1.18 8.25 0.29
C VAL A 14 -1.05 7.73 1.73
N GLU A 15 -1.58 8.46 2.70
CA GLU A 15 -1.51 8.04 4.08
C GLU A 15 -2.32 6.76 4.33
N MET A 16 -3.51 6.70 3.75
CA MET A 16 -4.33 5.50 3.89
C MET A 16 -3.65 4.27 3.31
N ILE A 17 -3.05 4.43 2.15
CA ILE A 17 -2.37 3.31 1.50
C ILE A 17 -1.12 2.92 2.28
N ARG A 18 -0.39 3.88 2.81
CA ARG A 18 0.77 3.58 3.63
C ARG A 18 0.40 2.80 4.87
N ASN A 19 -0.69 3.18 5.52
CA ASN A 19 -1.16 2.47 6.69
C ASN A 19 -1.55 1.04 6.34
N ASP A 20 -2.27 0.87 5.24
CA ASP A 20 -2.62 -0.46 4.78
C ASP A 20 -1.40 -1.31 4.50
N HIS A 21 -0.42 -0.72 3.83
CA HIS A 21 0.80 -1.42 3.48
C HIS A 21 1.57 -1.85 4.73
N ALA A 22 1.62 -0.97 5.73
CA ALA A 22 2.31 -1.27 6.97
C ALA A 22 1.63 -2.41 7.72
N ASN A 23 0.31 -2.51 7.62
CA ASN A 23 -0.43 -3.56 8.31
C ASN A 23 -0.29 -4.92 7.66
N ILE A 24 0.10 -4.97 6.40
CA ILE A 24 0.27 -6.24 5.70
C ILE A 24 1.44 -7.04 6.29
N ASN A 25 2.52 -6.37 6.66
CA ASN A 25 3.68 -7.07 7.16
C ASN A 25 3.40 -7.93 8.39
N PRO A 26 2.73 -7.40 9.45
CA PRO A 26 2.39 -8.25 10.58
C PRO A 26 1.49 -9.41 10.21
N GLU A 27 0.50 -9.17 9.35
CA GLU A 27 -0.39 -10.24 8.92
C GLU A 27 0.37 -11.31 8.15
N PHE A 28 1.30 -10.89 7.30
CA PHE A 28 2.09 -11.82 6.52
C PHE A 28 2.90 -12.74 7.42
N HIS A 29 3.45 -12.19 8.49
CA HIS A 29 4.28 -12.98 9.40
C HIS A 29 3.46 -13.89 10.29
N HIS A 30 2.21 -13.53 10.56
CA HIS A 30 1.36 -14.29 11.46
C HIS A 30 0.57 -15.38 10.79
N THR A 31 0.38 -15.31 9.49
CA THR A 31 -0.42 -16.30 8.78
C THR A 31 0.47 -17.45 8.30
N LYS A 32 -0.09 -18.66 8.39
CA LYS A 32 0.57 -19.85 7.88
C LYS A 32 -0.12 -20.41 6.64
N GLU A 33 -1.20 -19.76 6.21
CA GLU A 33 -1.95 -20.18 5.03
C GLU A 33 -1.22 -19.71 3.77
N PRO A 34 -0.72 -20.63 2.93
CA PRO A 34 -0.02 -20.19 1.72
C PRO A 34 -0.89 -19.35 0.78
N ALA A 35 -2.17 -19.74 0.65
CA ALA A 35 -3.07 -18.98 -0.22
C ALA A 35 -3.28 -17.56 0.29
N TYR A 36 -3.43 -17.41 1.60
CA TYR A 36 -3.63 -16.09 2.19
C TYR A 36 -2.37 -15.25 2.07
N ARG A 37 -1.22 -15.87 2.28
CA ARG A 37 0.06 -15.16 2.13
C ARG A 37 0.22 -14.65 0.71
N GLU A 38 -0.20 -15.44 -0.26
CA GLU A 38 -0.13 -15.03 -1.67
C GLU A 38 -1.02 -13.82 -1.92
N GLN A 39 -2.20 -13.80 -1.33
CA GLN A 39 -3.10 -12.66 -1.47
C GLN A 39 -2.51 -11.41 -0.84
N LEU A 40 -1.90 -11.54 0.33
CA LEU A 40 -1.27 -10.41 0.98
C LEU A 40 -0.13 -9.85 0.14
N LYS A 41 0.65 -10.74 -0.47
CA LYS A 41 1.75 -10.30 -1.31
C LYS A 41 1.24 -9.54 -2.53
N LYS A 42 0.19 -10.04 -3.15
CA LYS A 42 -0.41 -9.34 -4.29
C LYS A 42 -0.92 -7.97 -3.89
N ARG A 43 -1.57 -7.89 -2.74
CA ARG A 43 -2.07 -6.60 -2.25
C ARG A 43 -0.92 -5.65 -1.99
N GLN A 44 0.16 -6.15 -1.43
CA GLN A 44 1.33 -5.32 -1.15
C GLN A 44 1.87 -4.69 -2.43
N VAL A 45 1.99 -5.48 -3.48
CA VAL A 45 2.48 -4.98 -4.77
C VAL A 45 1.54 -3.93 -5.35
N LEU A 46 0.23 -4.18 -5.24
CA LEU A 46 -0.75 -3.22 -5.74
C LEU A 46 -0.67 -1.90 -4.99
N LEU A 47 -0.54 -1.97 -3.68
CA LEU A 47 -0.45 -0.75 -2.87
C LEU A 47 0.82 0.03 -3.19
N GLU A 48 1.93 -0.68 -3.39
CA GLU A 48 3.18 -0.02 -3.78
C GLU A 48 3.04 0.70 -5.12
N GLY A 49 2.37 0.06 -6.07
CA GLY A 49 2.13 0.68 -7.37
C GLY A 49 1.28 1.93 -7.25
N LEU A 50 0.25 1.87 -6.42
CA LEU A 50 -0.61 3.03 -6.20
C LEU A 50 0.15 4.18 -5.57
N LEU A 51 0.99 3.87 -4.58
CA LEU A 51 1.78 4.91 -3.94
C LEU A 51 2.68 5.61 -4.94
N ARG A 52 3.31 4.86 -5.83
CA ARG A 52 4.17 5.46 -6.84
C ARG A 52 3.40 6.39 -7.75
N ARG A 53 2.20 5.97 -8.15
CA ARG A 53 1.38 6.78 -9.05
C ARG A 53 0.89 8.05 -8.37
N LEU A 54 0.70 7.99 -7.07
CA LEU A 54 0.25 9.15 -6.31
C LEU A 54 1.41 10.05 -5.87
N GLY A 55 2.62 9.66 -6.19
CA GLY A 55 3.78 10.45 -5.81
C GLY A 55 4.28 10.19 -4.41
N GLY A 56 3.78 9.12 -3.78
CA GLY A 56 4.25 8.75 -2.46
C GLY A 56 5.38 7.75 -2.53
N SER A 57 5.84 7.33 -1.36
CA SER A 57 6.91 6.36 -1.25
C SER A 57 6.53 5.31 -0.24
N VAL A 58 6.84 4.05 -0.54
CA VAL A 58 6.57 2.96 0.40
C VAL A 58 7.62 2.94 1.51
N ARG A 59 8.75 3.56 1.27
CA ARG A 59 9.83 3.57 2.26
C ARG A 59 9.80 4.88 3.00
N SER A 60 9.74 4.79 4.31
CA SER A 60 9.79 5.98 5.15
C SER A 60 11.19 6.55 5.20
N SER A 61 12.18 5.69 5.09
CA SER A 61 13.56 6.13 5.03
C SER A 61 13.96 6.33 3.59
N THR A 62 14.66 7.35 3.35
CA THR A 62 15.19 7.62 2.03
C THR A 62 16.67 7.80 2.09
#